data_d68118bfee1172d17808127c8aaced19
#
_entry.id   d68118bfee1172d17808127c8aaced19
#
_cell.length_a   1.000
_cell.length_b   1.000
_cell.length_c   1.000
_cell.angle_alpha   90.00
_cell.angle_beta   90.00
_cell.angle_gamma   90.00
#
_symmetry.space_group_name_H-M   'P 1'
#
loop_
_entity.id
_entity.type
_entity.pdbx_description
1 polymer ?
#
loop_
_entity_poly.entity_id
_entity_poly.type
_entity_poly.pdbx_seq_one_letter_code
_entity_poly.pdbx_strand_id
1 'polypeptide(L)'
;FYIRGVDYQPGGSSGISANRDPLSDPDICARDILLFQELGINTIRIYSVNPDLNHDVCMSLLASAGIYLVLDVNSPLPNKHLNRYEPWTSYNIDYLGNVFKVVEQFSYYNNTLGFFAGNEIVNDVTSAKNSPIYVKAVVRDIKMYIEYNSPRPIPVGYSAADDLMYRMPFSEYLECYNENPAESVDFYGVNSYQWCGEQTFYTSGYNILADDYSDYTRPVFFSEYGCNEVLPRRFEEVKSLYSSDMIDVFSGGLVYEFTQEPNNYGLVEVLPSGDVRLLPDFIQLQKQFESLQDLDISSQVASSMRKNVKDMQQRLKTQKSIQPTCQAAYRNIDTSKGVPQSLAEDLIEMGVEVTKGKYVPLTEDQLTSKFKVFEPNG
;
A
#
# COMPACT_ATOMS: atom_id res chain seq x y z
N PHE A 1 -4.21 -10.10 -10.09
CA PHE A 1 -3.69 -10.36 -8.73
C PHE A 1 -4.59 -9.70 -7.70
N TYR A 2 -5.07 -10.48 -6.73
CA TYR A 2 -5.88 -9.96 -5.62
C TYR A 2 -5.02 -9.95 -4.36
N ILE A 3 -4.92 -8.77 -3.73
CA ILE A 3 -4.17 -8.57 -2.49
C ILE A 3 -4.97 -9.18 -1.33
N ARG A 4 -4.32 -10.06 -0.58
CA ARG A 4 -4.77 -10.56 0.70
C ARG A 4 -3.62 -10.36 1.67
N GLY A 5 -3.69 -9.29 2.45
CA GLY A 5 -2.52 -8.84 3.17
C GLY A 5 -2.78 -8.18 4.51
N VAL A 6 -1.67 -7.74 5.11
CA VAL A 6 -1.64 -6.97 6.35
C VAL A 6 -0.68 -5.80 6.24
N ASP A 7 -0.99 -4.72 6.95
CA ASP A 7 -0.06 -3.62 7.17
C ASP A 7 0.92 -4.01 8.29
N TYR A 8 2.22 -3.81 8.03
CA TYR A 8 3.29 -4.31 8.88
C TYR A 8 4.31 -3.22 9.18
N GLN A 9 4.25 -2.66 10.38
CA GLN A 9 5.20 -1.66 10.88
C GLN A 9 5.40 -1.85 12.39
N PRO A 10 6.14 -2.88 12.85
CA PRO A 10 6.37 -3.12 14.27
C PRO A 10 6.98 -1.90 14.97
N GLY A 11 6.34 -1.45 16.05
CA GLY A 11 6.70 -0.24 16.77
C GLY A 11 6.13 1.05 16.16
N GLY A 12 5.25 0.94 15.16
CA GLY A 12 4.64 2.08 14.49
C GLY A 12 5.67 3.05 13.91
N SER A 13 5.38 4.35 13.93
CA SER A 13 6.30 5.39 13.43
C SER A 13 7.61 5.49 14.25
N SER A 14 7.63 5.02 15.50
CA SER A 14 8.84 4.94 16.31
C SER A 14 9.67 3.68 16.07
N GLY A 15 9.16 2.73 15.29
CA GLY A 15 9.85 1.49 14.90
C GLY A 15 11.01 1.68 13.93
N ILE A 16 11.17 2.88 13.35
CA ILE A 16 12.25 3.21 12.43
C ILE A 16 13.30 4.10 13.09
N SER A 17 14.57 3.81 12.84
CA SER A 17 15.72 4.60 13.29
C SER A 17 16.90 4.47 12.32
N ALA A 18 18.03 5.07 12.69
CA ALA A 18 19.28 4.90 11.93
C ALA A 18 19.74 3.43 11.84
N ASN A 19 19.37 2.59 12.81
CA ASN A 19 19.88 1.22 12.94
C ASN A 19 18.78 0.14 12.87
N ARG A 20 17.51 0.52 12.65
CA ARG A 20 16.39 -0.42 12.69
C ARG A 20 15.24 0.04 11.79
N ASP A 21 14.69 -0.92 11.07
CA ASP A 21 13.40 -0.84 10.39
C ASP A 21 12.74 -2.23 10.34
N PRO A 22 11.52 -2.36 9.80
CA PRO A 22 10.79 -3.64 9.79
C PRO A 22 11.48 -4.80 9.05
N LEU A 23 12.44 -4.52 8.16
CA LEU A 23 13.11 -5.52 7.33
C LEU A 23 14.62 -5.62 7.59
N SER A 24 15.12 -5.02 8.68
CA SER A 24 16.55 -4.99 8.99
C SER A 24 17.03 -6.06 9.98
N ASP A 25 16.11 -6.78 10.64
CA ASP A 25 16.42 -7.85 11.59
C ASP A 25 15.90 -9.20 11.07
N PRO A 26 16.81 -10.09 10.62
CA PRO A 26 16.45 -11.41 10.09
C PRO A 26 15.68 -12.31 11.07
N ASP A 27 15.98 -12.24 12.36
CA ASP A 27 15.33 -13.08 13.36
C ASP A 27 13.88 -12.66 13.59
N ILE A 28 13.62 -11.35 13.60
CA ILE A 28 12.25 -10.81 13.67
C ILE A 28 11.49 -11.13 12.36
N CYS A 29 12.13 -10.98 11.21
CA CYS A 29 11.51 -11.33 9.94
C CYS A 29 11.14 -12.81 9.88
N ALA A 30 12.01 -13.72 10.31
CA ALA A 30 11.71 -15.17 10.35
C ALA A 30 10.51 -15.47 11.26
N ARG A 31 10.41 -14.81 12.43
CA ARG A 31 9.27 -14.95 13.34
C ARG A 31 7.95 -14.54 12.67
N ASP A 32 7.93 -13.34 12.11
CA ASP A 32 6.68 -12.74 11.64
C ASP A 32 6.23 -13.34 10.29
N ILE A 33 7.17 -13.71 9.42
CA ILE A 33 6.85 -14.34 8.13
C ILE A 33 6.19 -15.72 8.30
N LEU A 34 6.57 -16.49 9.33
CA LEU A 34 5.88 -17.73 9.65
C LEU A 34 4.41 -17.49 10.01
N LEU A 35 4.12 -16.42 10.75
CA LEU A 35 2.74 -16.01 11.07
C LEU A 35 2.00 -15.46 9.85
N PHE A 36 2.68 -14.79 8.94
CA PHE A 36 2.07 -14.38 7.66
C PHE A 36 1.64 -15.59 6.82
N GLN A 37 2.47 -16.65 6.81
CA GLN A 37 2.12 -17.90 6.13
C GLN A 37 0.93 -18.60 6.82
N GLU A 38 0.86 -18.56 8.14
CA GLU A 38 -0.25 -19.12 8.92
C GLU A 38 -1.56 -18.37 8.66
N LEU A 39 -1.52 -17.04 8.49
CA LEU A 39 -2.65 -16.24 8.04
C LEU A 39 -3.03 -16.52 6.57
N GLY A 40 -2.12 -17.07 5.77
CA GLY A 40 -2.31 -17.31 4.35
C GLY A 40 -2.34 -16.04 3.52
N ILE A 41 -1.62 -14.98 3.93
CA ILE A 41 -1.50 -13.72 3.17
C ILE A 41 -0.51 -13.85 2.03
N ASN A 42 -0.67 -13.00 1.02
CA ASN A 42 0.23 -12.92 -0.14
C ASN A 42 0.96 -11.57 -0.25
N THR A 43 0.61 -10.60 0.57
CA THR A 43 1.16 -9.24 0.49
C THR A 43 1.26 -8.62 1.89
N ILE A 44 2.34 -7.90 2.12
CA ILE A 44 2.44 -6.96 3.25
C ILE A 44 2.65 -5.55 2.72
N ARG A 45 2.23 -4.56 3.50
CA ARG A 45 2.58 -3.15 3.30
C ARG A 45 3.49 -2.70 4.44
N ILE A 46 4.53 -1.96 4.10
CA ILE A 46 5.43 -1.31 5.05
C ILE A 46 5.40 0.20 4.80
N TYR A 47 5.27 0.99 5.87
CA TYR A 47 5.12 2.44 5.80
C TYR A 47 6.46 3.17 5.70
N SER A 48 7.54 2.58 6.23
CA SER A 48 8.85 3.21 6.17
C SER A 48 9.98 2.22 6.35
N VAL A 49 11.03 2.43 5.58
CA VAL A 49 12.32 1.73 5.69
C VAL A 49 13.45 2.75 5.68
N ASN A 50 14.61 2.35 6.20
CA ASN A 50 15.84 3.11 6.09
C ASN A 50 16.71 2.49 4.98
N PRO A 51 16.89 3.16 3.83
CA PRO A 51 17.63 2.59 2.69
C PRO A 51 19.14 2.41 2.95
N ASP A 52 19.66 2.92 4.07
CA ASP A 52 21.05 2.70 4.48
C ASP A 52 21.26 1.33 5.18
N LEU A 53 20.17 0.60 5.48
CA LEU A 53 20.20 -0.72 6.10
C LEU A 53 20.15 -1.84 5.06
N ASN A 54 20.51 -3.06 5.47
CA ASN A 54 20.46 -4.26 4.64
C ASN A 54 19.13 -4.98 4.83
N HIS A 55 18.43 -5.26 3.74
CA HIS A 55 17.13 -5.93 3.72
C HIS A 55 17.17 -7.28 2.99
N ASP A 56 18.34 -7.73 2.56
CA ASP A 56 18.50 -8.88 1.64
C ASP A 56 17.92 -10.18 2.23
N VAL A 57 18.19 -10.47 3.51
CA VAL A 57 17.70 -11.68 4.17
C VAL A 57 16.18 -11.62 4.33
N CYS A 58 15.63 -10.53 4.87
CA CYS A 58 14.18 -10.39 5.07
C CYS A 58 13.40 -10.44 3.74
N MET A 59 13.88 -9.76 2.71
CA MET A 59 13.25 -9.81 1.38
C MET A 59 13.37 -11.19 0.73
N SER A 60 14.46 -11.92 0.96
CA SER A 60 14.60 -13.30 0.53
C SER A 60 13.66 -14.25 1.26
N LEU A 61 13.45 -14.05 2.57
CA LEU A 61 12.46 -14.79 3.36
C LEU A 61 11.03 -14.55 2.86
N LEU A 62 10.65 -13.29 2.65
CA LEU A 62 9.34 -12.94 2.07
C LEU A 62 9.14 -13.59 0.69
N ALA A 63 10.15 -13.53 -0.18
CA ALA A 63 10.09 -14.14 -1.50
C ALA A 63 9.93 -15.66 -1.43
N SER A 64 10.66 -16.34 -0.53
CA SER A 64 10.57 -17.79 -0.33
C SER A 64 9.18 -18.21 0.22
N ALA A 65 8.54 -17.33 0.98
CA ALA A 65 7.18 -17.52 1.48
C ALA A 65 6.08 -17.15 0.46
N GLY A 66 6.44 -16.65 -0.72
CA GLY A 66 5.50 -16.20 -1.74
C GLY A 66 4.79 -14.89 -1.40
N ILE A 67 5.42 -14.03 -0.58
CA ILE A 67 4.84 -12.79 -0.09
C ILE A 67 5.45 -11.59 -0.82
N TYR A 68 4.57 -10.74 -1.35
CA TYR A 68 4.92 -9.48 -2.00
C TYR A 68 4.93 -8.32 -1.00
N LEU A 69 5.69 -7.29 -1.34
CA LEU A 69 5.78 -6.03 -0.58
C LEU A 69 5.20 -4.88 -1.38
N VAL A 70 4.27 -4.12 -0.79
CA VAL A 70 3.94 -2.75 -1.21
C VAL A 70 4.58 -1.80 -0.20
N LEU A 71 5.41 -0.88 -0.68
CA LEU A 71 6.28 -0.07 0.16
C LEU A 71 6.00 1.42 -0.01
N ASP A 72 5.74 2.10 1.11
CA ASP A 72 5.71 3.57 1.12
C ASP A 72 7.14 4.11 1.05
N VAL A 73 7.34 5.17 0.27
CA VAL A 73 8.68 5.75 0.06
C VAL A 73 9.05 6.82 1.09
N ASN A 74 8.08 7.28 1.88
CA ASN A 74 8.27 8.30 2.90
C ASN A 74 8.67 7.65 4.25
N SER A 75 9.12 8.50 5.18
CA SER A 75 9.49 8.09 6.53
C SER A 75 9.17 9.20 7.52
N PRO A 76 8.84 8.91 8.78
CA PRO A 76 8.62 9.92 9.82
C PRO A 76 9.91 10.63 10.26
N LEU A 77 11.08 10.18 9.81
CA LEU A 77 12.35 10.82 10.11
C LEU A 77 12.42 12.24 9.51
N PRO A 78 13.21 13.15 10.10
CA PRO A 78 13.33 14.52 9.62
C PRO A 78 13.70 14.60 8.13
N ASN A 79 13.04 15.47 7.39
CA ASN A 79 13.23 15.70 5.94
C ASN A 79 12.96 14.48 5.04
N LYS A 80 12.23 13.48 5.53
CA LYS A 80 11.92 12.24 4.78
C LYS A 80 10.44 12.10 4.42
N HIS A 81 9.65 13.18 4.52
CA HIS A 81 8.22 13.22 4.19
C HIS A 81 7.80 14.59 3.69
N LEU A 82 6.68 14.65 2.97
CA LEU A 82 6.07 15.93 2.60
C LEU A 82 5.35 16.56 3.79
N ASN A 83 5.61 17.84 4.04
CA ASN A 83 4.78 18.65 4.91
C ASN A 83 3.46 18.93 4.18
N ARG A 84 2.36 18.30 4.61
CA ARG A 84 1.06 18.41 3.93
C ARG A 84 0.48 19.82 3.93
N TYR A 85 0.90 20.67 4.85
CA TYR A 85 0.40 22.05 4.96
C TYR A 85 1.23 23.05 4.18
N GLU A 86 2.53 22.81 4.08
CA GLU A 86 3.50 23.65 3.38
C GLU A 86 4.43 22.78 2.52
N PRO A 87 3.88 22.05 1.52
CA PRO A 87 4.65 21.05 0.77
C PRO A 87 5.85 21.65 0.01
N TRP A 88 5.79 22.92 -0.36
CA TRP A 88 6.91 23.63 -0.99
C TRP A 88 8.15 23.75 -0.11
N THR A 89 8.02 23.60 1.20
CA THR A 89 9.16 23.62 2.15
C THR A 89 9.90 22.31 2.22
N SER A 90 9.24 21.20 1.87
CA SER A 90 9.75 19.84 2.00
C SER A 90 9.94 19.10 0.66
N TYR A 91 9.26 19.55 -0.40
CA TYR A 91 9.51 19.06 -1.76
C TYR A 91 10.82 19.66 -2.26
N ASN A 92 11.93 18.97 -2.05
CA ASN A 92 13.28 19.41 -2.35
C ASN A 92 14.18 18.22 -2.73
N ILE A 93 15.40 18.50 -3.14
CA ILE A 93 16.35 17.50 -3.62
C ILE A 93 16.74 16.49 -2.55
N ASP A 94 16.84 16.88 -1.27
CA ASP A 94 17.20 15.96 -0.19
C ASP A 94 16.08 14.95 0.10
N TYR A 95 14.84 15.41 0.09
CA TYR A 95 13.67 14.58 0.21
C TYR A 95 13.59 13.59 -0.97
N LEU A 96 13.64 14.07 -2.21
CA LEU A 96 13.58 13.24 -3.40
C LEU A 96 14.76 12.27 -3.49
N GLY A 97 15.95 12.71 -3.10
CA GLY A 97 17.13 11.83 -3.03
C GLY A 97 16.92 10.63 -2.09
N ASN A 98 16.28 10.84 -0.94
CA ASN A 98 15.93 9.74 -0.04
C ASN A 98 14.85 8.81 -0.63
N VAL A 99 13.82 9.39 -1.25
CA VAL A 99 12.78 8.63 -1.96
C VAL A 99 13.41 7.74 -3.03
N PHE A 100 14.32 8.28 -3.83
CA PHE A 100 14.99 7.51 -4.89
C PHE A 100 15.92 6.43 -4.34
N LYS A 101 16.55 6.62 -3.17
CA LYS A 101 17.32 5.54 -2.50
C LYS A 101 16.43 4.37 -2.12
N VAL A 102 15.24 4.62 -1.57
CA VAL A 102 14.26 3.57 -1.27
C VAL A 102 13.85 2.83 -2.54
N VAL A 103 13.49 3.58 -3.58
CA VAL A 103 13.07 3.01 -4.87
C VAL A 103 14.21 2.21 -5.51
N GLU A 104 15.43 2.75 -5.57
CA GLU A 104 16.60 2.07 -6.14
C GLU A 104 16.87 0.76 -5.44
N GLN A 105 16.98 0.75 -4.11
CA GLN A 105 17.28 -0.46 -3.36
C GLN A 105 16.22 -1.54 -3.56
N PHE A 106 14.94 -1.19 -3.40
CA PHE A 106 13.85 -2.16 -3.42
C PHE A 106 13.40 -2.58 -4.82
N SER A 107 13.76 -1.84 -5.87
CA SER A 107 13.44 -2.20 -7.25
C SER A 107 14.14 -3.49 -7.72
N TYR A 108 15.23 -3.88 -7.06
CA TYR A 108 15.99 -5.10 -7.35
C TYR A 108 15.41 -6.35 -6.70
N TYR A 109 14.44 -6.24 -5.79
CA TYR A 109 13.69 -7.39 -5.27
C TYR A 109 12.43 -7.61 -6.12
N ASN A 110 12.35 -8.77 -6.79
CA ASN A 110 11.22 -9.08 -7.68
C ASN A 110 9.87 -9.19 -6.97
N ASN A 111 9.87 -9.38 -5.64
CA ASN A 111 8.67 -9.38 -4.82
C ASN A 111 8.28 -7.99 -4.28
N THR A 112 8.93 -6.92 -4.70
CA THR A 112 8.39 -5.56 -4.55
C THR A 112 7.27 -5.37 -5.57
N LEU A 113 6.02 -5.30 -5.09
CA LEU A 113 4.81 -5.22 -5.92
C LEU A 113 4.57 -3.80 -6.42
N GLY A 114 4.85 -2.79 -5.61
CA GLY A 114 4.63 -1.40 -5.93
C GLY A 114 5.12 -0.44 -4.84
N PHE A 115 5.15 0.84 -5.17
CA PHE A 115 5.49 1.91 -4.24
C PHE A 115 4.30 2.84 -4.02
N PHE A 116 4.07 3.23 -2.76
CA PHE A 116 3.20 4.35 -2.44
C PHE A 116 3.98 5.65 -2.37
N ALA A 117 3.63 6.62 -3.21
CA ALA A 117 4.23 7.95 -3.23
C ALA A 117 3.85 8.79 -2.02
N GLY A 118 2.73 8.48 -1.38
CA GLY A 118 2.26 9.13 -0.17
C GLY A 118 1.07 8.40 0.45
N ASN A 119 0.82 8.72 1.72
CA ASN A 119 -0.28 8.20 2.51
C ASN A 119 -1.02 9.34 3.21
N GLU A 120 -2.32 9.48 2.97
CA GLU A 120 -3.21 10.43 3.65
C GLU A 120 -2.68 11.87 3.72
N ILE A 121 -1.96 12.31 2.69
CA ILE A 121 -1.42 13.68 2.64
C ILE A 121 -2.55 14.70 2.55
N VAL A 122 -3.57 14.39 1.73
CA VAL A 122 -4.78 15.21 1.60
C VAL A 122 -5.87 14.65 2.49
N ASN A 123 -6.14 15.31 3.63
CA ASN A 123 -7.12 14.86 4.62
C ASN A 123 -7.84 16.00 5.36
N ASP A 124 -7.57 17.25 5.01
CA ASP A 124 -8.25 18.44 5.52
C ASP A 124 -8.23 19.58 4.51
N VAL A 125 -8.91 20.69 4.83
CA VAL A 125 -9.04 21.86 3.95
C VAL A 125 -7.68 22.46 3.56
N THR A 126 -6.73 22.52 4.48
CA THR A 126 -5.42 23.13 4.24
C THR A 126 -4.55 22.24 3.35
N SER A 127 -4.50 20.95 3.63
CA SER A 127 -3.78 19.99 2.83
C SER A 127 -4.40 19.83 1.43
N ALA A 128 -5.74 19.85 1.33
CA ALA A 128 -6.46 19.80 0.05
C ALA A 128 -6.20 21.05 -0.83
N LYS A 129 -5.93 22.20 -0.20
CA LYS A 129 -5.55 23.41 -0.92
C LYS A 129 -4.08 23.41 -1.39
N ASN A 130 -3.18 22.84 -0.60
CA ASN A 130 -1.75 23.05 -0.80
C ASN A 130 -1.03 21.83 -1.41
N SER A 131 -1.46 20.60 -1.14
CA SER A 131 -0.68 19.40 -1.42
C SER A 131 -0.98 18.63 -2.71
N PRO A 132 -2.16 18.72 -3.35
CA PRO A 132 -2.48 17.84 -4.48
C PRO A 132 -1.45 17.85 -5.60
N ILE A 133 -0.99 19.01 -6.02
CA ILE A 133 -0.01 19.18 -7.11
C ILE A 133 1.37 18.61 -6.74
N TYR A 134 1.76 18.66 -5.45
CA TYR A 134 3.02 18.11 -4.97
C TYR A 134 2.97 16.58 -4.85
N VAL A 135 1.85 16.00 -4.45
CA VAL A 135 1.65 14.55 -4.49
C VAL A 135 1.82 14.02 -5.91
N LYS A 136 1.19 14.69 -6.87
CA LYS A 136 1.31 14.36 -8.30
C LYS A 136 2.74 14.52 -8.82
N ALA A 137 3.46 15.53 -8.34
CA ALA A 137 4.88 15.73 -8.67
C ALA A 137 5.75 14.58 -8.14
N VAL A 138 5.52 14.11 -6.91
CA VAL A 138 6.25 12.97 -6.34
C VAL A 138 5.97 11.68 -7.12
N VAL A 139 4.70 11.43 -7.49
CA VAL A 139 4.34 10.30 -8.35
C VAL A 139 5.13 10.34 -9.66
N ARG A 140 5.13 11.48 -10.34
CA ARG A 140 5.88 11.70 -11.58
C ARG A 140 7.37 11.42 -11.40
N ASP A 141 7.97 12.00 -10.38
CA ASP A 141 9.42 11.90 -10.16
C ASP A 141 9.84 10.46 -9.85
N ILE A 142 9.07 9.71 -9.06
CA ILE A 142 9.31 8.29 -8.80
C ILE A 142 9.18 7.48 -10.09
N LYS A 143 8.15 7.69 -10.88
CA LYS A 143 7.93 6.96 -12.15
C LYS A 143 9.04 7.23 -13.16
N MET A 144 9.47 8.48 -13.28
CA MET A 144 10.61 8.85 -14.12
C MET A 144 11.90 8.20 -13.60
N TYR A 145 12.13 8.22 -12.28
CA TYR A 145 13.29 7.53 -11.70
C TYR A 145 13.30 6.03 -12.02
N ILE A 146 12.15 5.37 -11.89
CA ILE A 146 12.01 3.94 -12.23
C ILE A 146 12.30 3.70 -13.71
N GLU A 147 11.79 4.53 -14.59
CA GLU A 147 12.01 4.40 -16.04
C GLU A 147 13.50 4.47 -16.40
N TYR A 148 14.26 5.36 -15.77
CA TYR A 148 15.68 5.57 -16.07
C TYR A 148 16.61 4.58 -15.36
N ASN A 149 16.30 4.14 -14.13
CA ASN A 149 17.27 3.48 -13.27
C ASN A 149 16.86 2.06 -12.81
N SER A 150 15.57 1.72 -12.82
CA SER A 150 15.13 0.42 -12.30
C SER A 150 15.33 -0.70 -13.30
N PRO A 151 15.61 -1.94 -12.83
CA PRO A 151 15.80 -3.10 -13.72
C PRO A 151 14.48 -3.56 -14.37
N ARG A 152 13.33 -3.08 -13.88
CA ARG A 152 12.00 -3.43 -14.38
C ARG A 152 11.01 -2.30 -14.08
N PRO A 153 9.88 -2.22 -14.79
CA PRO A 153 8.79 -1.34 -14.41
C PRO A 153 8.18 -1.80 -13.08
N ILE A 154 7.92 -0.85 -12.17
CA ILE A 154 7.26 -1.07 -10.89
C ILE A 154 6.16 -0.03 -10.76
N PRO A 155 4.91 -0.42 -10.46
CA PRO A 155 3.81 0.51 -10.34
C PRO A 155 3.97 1.44 -9.13
N VAL A 156 3.50 2.68 -9.30
CA VAL A 156 3.51 3.73 -8.28
C VAL A 156 2.08 4.19 -8.04
N GLY A 157 1.67 4.19 -6.78
CA GLY A 157 0.34 4.58 -6.36
C GLY A 157 0.32 5.57 -5.21
N TYR A 158 -0.86 5.82 -4.72
CA TYR A 158 -1.14 6.67 -3.57
C TYR A 158 -2.14 5.98 -2.64
N SER A 159 -1.95 6.15 -1.33
CA SER A 159 -2.85 5.63 -0.31
C SER A 159 -3.66 6.78 0.28
N ALA A 160 -4.98 6.77 0.08
CA ALA A 160 -5.86 7.87 0.39
C ALA A 160 -6.64 7.65 1.69
N ALA A 161 -6.79 8.73 2.47
CA ALA A 161 -7.83 8.79 3.50
C ALA A 161 -9.22 8.67 2.85
N ASP A 162 -10.12 7.91 3.47
CA ASP A 162 -11.49 7.79 3.02
C ASP A 162 -12.34 8.97 3.52
N ASP A 163 -11.99 10.17 3.07
CA ASP A 163 -12.75 11.39 3.35
C ASP A 163 -13.68 11.69 2.18
N LEU A 164 -14.99 11.71 2.44
CA LEU A 164 -16.04 11.93 1.44
C LEU A 164 -15.88 13.24 0.66
N MET A 165 -15.25 14.26 1.25
CA MET A 165 -15.04 15.55 0.58
C MET A 165 -13.95 15.48 -0.50
N TYR A 166 -12.92 14.64 -0.31
CA TYR A 166 -11.71 14.62 -1.14
C TYR A 166 -11.57 13.32 -1.94
N ARG A 167 -12.23 12.24 -1.51
CA ARG A 167 -12.08 10.89 -2.04
C ARG A 167 -12.15 10.86 -3.57
N MET A 168 -13.25 11.26 -4.15
CA MET A 168 -13.39 11.23 -5.60
C MET A 168 -12.61 12.32 -6.33
N PRO A 169 -12.70 13.60 -5.96
CA PRO A 169 -11.93 14.65 -6.65
C PRO A 169 -10.43 14.38 -6.69
N PHE A 170 -9.87 13.85 -5.60
CA PHE A 170 -8.44 13.60 -5.53
C PHE A 170 -8.04 12.34 -6.28
N SER A 171 -8.83 11.26 -6.24
CA SER A 171 -8.57 10.07 -7.03
C SER A 171 -8.62 10.35 -8.53
N GLU A 172 -9.63 11.11 -9.00
CA GLU A 172 -9.75 11.55 -10.39
C GLU A 172 -8.57 12.44 -10.82
N TYR A 173 -8.10 13.33 -9.94
CA TYR A 173 -6.92 14.14 -10.22
C TYR A 173 -5.65 13.30 -10.31
N LEU A 174 -5.48 12.27 -9.49
CA LEU A 174 -4.28 11.43 -9.51
C LEU A 174 -4.27 10.42 -10.67
N GLU A 175 -5.42 9.99 -11.19
CA GLU A 175 -5.45 9.11 -12.36
C GLU A 175 -5.22 9.84 -13.69
N CYS A 176 -5.52 11.15 -13.76
CA CYS A 176 -5.42 11.92 -15.00
C CYS A 176 -4.01 12.43 -15.29
N TYR A 177 -3.76 12.76 -16.55
CA TYR A 177 -2.63 13.56 -16.99
C TYR A 177 -2.96 14.28 -18.30
N ASN A 178 -2.26 15.37 -18.60
CA ASN A 178 -2.41 16.10 -19.86
C ASN A 178 -1.33 15.72 -20.87
N GLU A 179 -0.08 15.95 -20.54
CA GLU A 179 1.07 15.75 -21.44
C GLU A 179 2.00 14.63 -20.97
N ASN A 180 2.26 14.54 -19.67
CA ASN A 180 3.22 13.60 -19.11
C ASN A 180 2.52 12.41 -18.43
N PRO A 181 2.57 11.19 -19.02
CA PRO A 181 1.95 9.99 -18.44
C PRO A 181 2.49 9.60 -17.06
N ALA A 182 3.72 10.03 -16.72
CA ALA A 182 4.30 9.76 -15.42
C ALA A 182 3.57 10.49 -14.27
N GLU A 183 2.77 11.51 -14.57
CA GLU A 183 1.94 12.21 -13.59
C GLU A 183 0.74 11.37 -13.08
N SER A 184 0.35 10.33 -13.80
CA SER A 184 -0.75 9.45 -13.42
C SER A 184 -0.28 8.32 -12.52
N VAL A 185 -1.02 8.04 -11.44
CA VAL A 185 -0.80 6.85 -10.61
C VAL A 185 -1.06 5.57 -11.42
N ASP A 186 -0.37 4.50 -11.07
CA ASP A 186 -0.58 3.17 -11.67
C ASP A 186 -1.60 2.33 -10.89
N PHE A 187 -1.82 2.64 -9.62
CA PHE A 187 -2.84 2.06 -8.75
C PHE A 187 -3.24 3.05 -7.65
N TYR A 188 -4.37 2.78 -7.00
CA TYR A 188 -4.92 3.63 -5.95
C TYR A 188 -5.32 2.80 -4.74
N GLY A 189 -4.88 3.22 -3.56
CA GLY A 189 -5.23 2.61 -2.29
C GLY A 189 -6.26 3.47 -1.54
N VAL A 190 -7.23 2.82 -0.89
CA VAL A 190 -8.22 3.46 -0.04
C VAL A 190 -8.07 2.92 1.38
N ASN A 191 -7.89 3.80 2.36
CA ASN A 191 -7.90 3.46 3.78
C ASN A 191 -9.34 3.50 4.27
N SER A 192 -10.03 2.35 4.29
CA SER A 192 -11.46 2.28 4.59
C SER A 192 -11.72 1.65 5.96
N TYR A 193 -12.34 2.42 6.87
CA TYR A 193 -12.71 1.98 8.23
C TYR A 193 -14.22 2.05 8.46
N GLN A 194 -15.02 1.99 7.42
CA GLN A 194 -16.47 2.15 7.48
C GLN A 194 -17.25 0.89 7.83
N TRP A 195 -16.58 -0.29 7.82
CA TRP A 195 -17.19 -1.53 8.29
C TRP A 195 -16.81 -1.78 9.75
N CYS A 196 -17.68 -1.38 10.68
CA CYS A 196 -17.47 -1.54 12.12
C CYS A 196 -18.49 -2.52 12.69
N GLY A 197 -18.02 -3.64 13.26
CA GLY A 197 -18.89 -4.69 13.81
C GLY A 197 -19.73 -5.42 12.78
N GLU A 198 -20.97 -5.74 13.14
CA GLU A 198 -21.91 -6.45 12.26
C GLU A 198 -22.48 -5.49 11.22
N GLN A 199 -22.10 -5.69 9.96
CA GLN A 199 -22.55 -4.89 8.82
C GLN A 199 -22.91 -5.82 7.65
N THR A 200 -23.47 -5.20 6.62
CA THR A 200 -23.68 -5.79 5.30
C THR A 200 -22.98 -4.94 4.26
N PHE A 201 -22.88 -5.42 3.02
CA PHE A 201 -22.40 -4.65 1.87
C PHE A 201 -23.09 -3.26 1.76
N TYR A 202 -24.39 -3.19 2.09
CA TYR A 202 -25.16 -1.94 2.03
C TYR A 202 -25.04 -1.08 3.29
N THR A 203 -25.10 -1.67 4.47
CA THR A 203 -25.07 -0.88 5.72
C THR A 203 -23.69 -0.33 6.04
N SER A 204 -22.63 -0.99 5.57
CA SER A 204 -21.25 -0.49 5.66
C SER A 204 -20.95 0.65 4.67
N GLY A 205 -21.77 0.81 3.61
CA GLY A 205 -21.47 1.72 2.52
C GLY A 205 -20.46 1.18 1.49
N TYR A 206 -20.10 -0.09 1.53
CA TYR A 206 -19.21 -0.70 0.53
C TYR A 206 -19.81 -0.68 -0.87
N ASN A 207 -21.16 -0.75 -0.97
CA ASN A 207 -21.85 -0.57 -2.23
C ASN A 207 -21.61 0.81 -2.85
N ILE A 208 -21.51 1.86 -2.04
CA ILE A 208 -21.21 3.22 -2.50
C ILE A 208 -19.77 3.31 -2.98
N LEU A 209 -18.82 2.72 -2.23
CA LEU A 209 -17.42 2.64 -2.67
C LEU A 209 -17.27 1.90 -3.99
N ALA A 210 -17.94 0.76 -4.16
CA ALA A 210 -17.91 -0.01 -5.40
C ALA A 210 -18.51 0.77 -6.58
N ASP A 211 -19.58 1.55 -6.35
CA ASP A 211 -20.18 2.40 -7.37
C ASP A 211 -19.27 3.59 -7.73
N ASP A 212 -18.74 4.29 -6.75
CA ASP A 212 -17.85 5.44 -6.92
C ASP A 212 -16.60 5.10 -7.77
N TYR A 213 -16.00 3.93 -7.56
CA TYR A 213 -14.79 3.49 -8.27
C TYR A 213 -15.07 2.60 -9.49
N SER A 214 -16.34 2.36 -9.85
CA SER A 214 -16.69 1.44 -10.94
C SER A 214 -16.12 1.82 -12.30
N ASP A 215 -15.94 3.11 -12.56
CA ASP A 215 -15.36 3.65 -13.79
C ASP A 215 -13.90 4.09 -13.65
N TYR A 216 -13.30 3.90 -12.48
CA TYR A 216 -11.89 4.25 -12.25
C TYR A 216 -10.96 3.42 -13.15
N THR A 217 -9.99 4.08 -13.79
CA THR A 217 -9.19 3.44 -14.85
C THR A 217 -7.95 2.72 -14.34
N ARG A 218 -7.66 2.82 -13.04
CA ARG A 218 -6.52 2.18 -12.38
C ARG A 218 -7.00 1.11 -11.40
N PRO A 219 -6.20 0.07 -11.13
CA PRO A 219 -6.49 -0.86 -10.04
C PRO A 219 -6.68 -0.13 -8.71
N VAL A 220 -7.73 -0.51 -7.98
CA VAL A 220 -8.05 0.01 -6.65
C VAL A 220 -8.08 -1.14 -5.64
N PHE A 221 -7.56 -0.92 -4.45
CA PHE A 221 -7.66 -1.87 -3.34
C PHE A 221 -7.70 -1.13 -2.01
N PHE A 222 -8.09 -1.81 -0.95
CA PHE A 222 -8.00 -1.24 0.39
C PHE A 222 -6.55 -1.30 0.86
N SER A 223 -5.90 -0.15 0.90
CA SER A 223 -4.55 -0.03 1.49
C SER A 223 -4.55 -0.16 3.01
N GLU A 224 -5.70 0.09 3.64
CA GLU A 224 -6.00 -0.23 5.03
C GLU A 224 -7.49 -0.57 5.18
N TYR A 225 -7.81 -1.56 6.03
CA TYR A 225 -9.16 -1.81 6.52
C TYR A 225 -9.11 -2.56 7.86
N GLY A 226 -10.26 -2.69 8.54
CA GLY A 226 -10.37 -3.39 9.80
C GLY A 226 -10.69 -2.47 10.97
N CYS A 227 -11.84 -1.82 10.94
CA CYS A 227 -12.33 -0.97 12.04
C CYS A 227 -12.32 -1.72 13.38
N ASN A 228 -11.79 -1.09 14.44
CA ASN A 228 -11.65 -1.67 15.78
C ASN A 228 -12.61 -1.08 16.83
N GLU A 229 -13.67 -0.39 16.41
CA GLU A 229 -14.69 0.11 17.33
C GLU A 229 -15.43 -1.02 18.08
N VAL A 230 -15.47 -2.22 17.48
CA VAL A 230 -16.01 -3.43 18.10
C VAL A 230 -14.91 -4.49 18.17
N LEU A 231 -14.55 -4.89 19.39
CA LEU A 231 -13.51 -5.89 19.67
C LEU A 231 -14.10 -7.15 20.34
N PRO A 232 -13.52 -8.36 20.09
CA PRO A 232 -12.54 -8.62 19.04
C PRO A 232 -13.15 -8.40 17.65
N ARG A 233 -12.35 -7.98 16.68
CA ARG A 233 -12.80 -7.79 15.30
C ARG A 233 -13.15 -9.16 14.70
N ARG A 234 -14.26 -9.23 13.98
CA ARG A 234 -14.70 -10.46 13.31
C ARG A 234 -14.26 -10.52 11.84
N PHE A 235 -13.83 -9.40 11.27
CA PHE A 235 -13.42 -9.27 9.88
C PHE A 235 -14.45 -9.80 8.87
N GLU A 236 -15.73 -9.58 9.13
CA GLU A 236 -16.82 -10.03 8.25
C GLU A 236 -16.78 -9.33 6.89
N GLU A 237 -16.19 -8.14 6.81
CA GLU A 237 -15.91 -7.40 5.59
C GLU A 237 -15.07 -8.19 4.57
N VAL A 238 -14.25 -9.13 5.01
CA VAL A 238 -13.43 -9.99 4.15
C VAL A 238 -14.32 -10.74 3.14
N LYS A 239 -15.44 -11.29 3.58
CA LYS A 239 -16.37 -11.99 2.69
C LYS A 239 -16.96 -11.09 1.62
N SER A 240 -17.26 -9.83 1.98
CA SER A 240 -17.78 -8.84 1.05
C SER A 240 -16.70 -8.38 0.06
N LEU A 241 -15.51 -8.04 0.57
CA LEU A 241 -14.39 -7.56 -0.23
C LEU A 241 -13.97 -8.53 -1.33
N TYR A 242 -14.03 -9.83 -1.05
CA TYR A 242 -13.66 -10.88 -2.02
C TYR A 242 -14.88 -11.56 -2.68
N SER A 243 -16.07 -10.95 -2.58
CA SER A 243 -17.29 -11.42 -3.26
C SER A 243 -17.44 -10.85 -4.65
N SER A 244 -18.39 -11.40 -5.42
CA SER A 244 -18.77 -10.89 -6.73
C SER A 244 -19.26 -9.43 -6.71
N ASP A 245 -19.65 -8.90 -5.55
CA ASP A 245 -20.14 -7.53 -5.43
C ASP A 245 -18.98 -6.51 -5.49
N MET A 246 -17.74 -6.92 -5.16
CA MET A 246 -16.60 -6.01 -5.06
C MET A 246 -15.42 -6.36 -5.97
N ILE A 247 -15.18 -7.64 -6.30
CA ILE A 247 -13.98 -8.06 -7.04
C ILE A 247 -13.85 -7.48 -8.45
N ASP A 248 -14.93 -6.97 -9.02
CA ASP A 248 -14.92 -6.30 -10.32
C ASP A 248 -14.30 -4.89 -10.22
N VAL A 249 -14.26 -4.31 -9.03
CA VAL A 249 -13.78 -2.95 -8.76
C VAL A 249 -12.55 -2.95 -7.87
N PHE A 250 -12.60 -3.69 -6.75
CA PHE A 250 -11.52 -3.73 -5.77
C PHE A 250 -10.66 -5.00 -5.90
N SER A 251 -9.35 -4.83 -5.88
CA SER A 251 -8.36 -5.91 -5.97
C SER A 251 -7.93 -6.43 -4.59
N GLY A 252 -8.87 -6.55 -3.66
CA GLY A 252 -8.60 -6.99 -2.29
C GLY A 252 -8.10 -5.88 -1.37
N GLY A 253 -7.30 -6.24 -0.37
CA GLY A 253 -6.81 -5.25 0.58
C GLY A 253 -5.86 -5.80 1.64
N LEU A 254 -5.44 -4.87 2.52
CA LEU A 254 -4.53 -5.09 3.63
C LEU A 254 -5.21 -4.71 4.95
N VAL A 255 -5.20 -5.62 5.90
CA VAL A 255 -5.74 -5.37 7.25
C VAL A 255 -4.76 -4.50 8.03
N TYR A 256 -5.24 -3.42 8.61
CA TYR A 256 -4.50 -2.62 9.57
C TYR A 256 -4.73 -3.14 10.98
N GLU A 257 -3.73 -3.56 11.76
CA GLU A 257 -2.33 -3.79 11.44
C GLU A 257 -1.82 -5.08 12.12
N PHE A 258 -0.66 -5.59 11.74
CA PHE A 258 -0.16 -6.85 12.27
C PHE A 258 0.21 -6.76 13.76
N THR A 259 1.04 -5.79 14.15
CA THR A 259 1.56 -5.67 15.51
C THR A 259 0.65 -4.81 16.37
N GLN A 260 0.39 -5.24 17.62
CA GLN A 260 -0.35 -4.44 18.59
C GLN A 260 0.45 -3.19 18.98
N GLU A 261 -0.16 -2.05 18.70
CA GLU A 261 0.31 -0.72 19.07
C GLU A 261 -0.73 -0.04 19.99
N PRO A 262 -0.45 1.14 20.57
CA PRO A 262 -1.39 1.82 21.47
C PRO A 262 -2.79 2.11 20.89
N ASN A 263 -2.93 2.08 19.56
CA ASN A 263 -4.20 2.29 18.85
C ASN A 263 -5.12 1.06 18.81
N ASN A 264 -4.68 -0.11 19.31
CA ASN A 264 -5.45 -1.35 19.44
C ASN A 264 -5.94 -1.98 18.12
N TYR A 265 -5.13 -1.92 17.07
CA TYR A 265 -5.40 -2.60 15.79
C TYR A 265 -4.61 -3.89 15.57
N GLY A 266 -3.86 -4.35 16.58
CA GLY A 266 -2.95 -5.48 16.43
C GLY A 266 -3.66 -6.82 16.23
N LEU A 267 -3.01 -7.70 15.48
CA LEU A 267 -3.31 -9.12 15.38
C LEU A 267 -2.45 -9.93 16.36
N VAL A 268 -1.25 -9.43 16.65
CA VAL A 268 -0.29 -10.05 17.57
C VAL A 268 0.29 -9.02 18.53
N GLU A 269 0.62 -9.47 19.75
CA GLU A 269 1.36 -8.68 20.74
C GLU A 269 2.80 -9.17 20.81
N VAL A 270 3.77 -8.28 20.62
CA VAL A 270 5.20 -8.57 20.80
C VAL A 270 5.56 -8.37 22.27
N LEU A 271 6.04 -9.43 22.90
CA LEU A 271 6.45 -9.40 24.30
C LEU A 271 7.89 -8.83 24.46
N PRO A 272 8.27 -8.38 25.65
CA PRO A 272 9.63 -7.84 25.89
C PRO A 272 10.77 -8.82 25.56
N SER A 273 10.50 -10.13 25.59
CA SER A 273 11.44 -11.19 25.19
C SER A 273 11.65 -11.28 23.67
N GLY A 274 10.79 -10.63 22.87
CA GLY A 274 10.70 -10.83 21.43
C GLY A 274 9.76 -11.96 21.03
N ASP A 275 9.27 -12.74 21.99
CA ASP A 275 8.21 -13.73 21.76
C ASP A 275 6.90 -13.04 21.35
N VAL A 276 5.97 -13.77 20.75
CA VAL A 276 4.71 -13.23 20.27
C VAL A 276 3.54 -13.95 20.93
N ARG A 277 2.52 -13.18 21.31
CA ARG A 277 1.20 -13.69 21.67
C ARG A 277 0.21 -13.36 20.57
N LEU A 278 -0.49 -14.36 20.07
CA LEU A 278 -1.61 -14.16 19.15
C LEU A 278 -2.75 -13.47 19.92
N LEU A 279 -3.40 -12.53 19.27
CA LEU A 279 -4.63 -11.91 19.79
C LEU A 279 -5.87 -12.61 19.22
N PRO A 280 -7.04 -12.49 19.84
CA PRO A 280 -8.28 -13.04 19.28
C PRO A 280 -8.53 -12.61 17.83
N ASP A 281 -8.13 -11.40 17.48
CA ASP A 281 -8.25 -10.83 16.14
C ASP A 281 -7.45 -11.62 15.08
N PHE A 282 -6.27 -12.17 15.44
CA PHE A 282 -5.49 -13.03 14.55
C PHE A 282 -6.30 -14.28 14.16
N ILE A 283 -6.90 -14.94 15.15
CA ILE A 283 -7.68 -16.15 14.94
C ILE A 283 -8.93 -15.87 14.10
N GLN A 284 -9.57 -14.73 14.33
CA GLN A 284 -10.75 -14.34 13.55
C GLN A 284 -10.38 -14.04 12.08
N LEU A 285 -9.29 -13.32 11.85
CA LEU A 285 -8.83 -13.04 10.49
C LEU A 285 -8.42 -14.32 9.74
N GLN A 286 -7.69 -15.22 10.42
CA GLN A 286 -7.29 -16.51 9.87
C GLN A 286 -8.53 -17.30 9.39
N LYS A 287 -9.57 -17.42 10.23
CA LYS A 287 -10.83 -18.08 9.86
C LYS A 287 -11.50 -17.44 8.65
N GLN A 288 -11.50 -16.11 8.56
CA GLN A 288 -12.08 -15.41 7.40
C GLN A 288 -11.28 -15.73 6.13
N PHE A 289 -9.97 -15.68 6.16
CA PHE A 289 -9.13 -16.00 5.02
C PHE A 289 -9.21 -17.47 4.61
N GLU A 290 -9.29 -18.40 5.57
CA GLU A 290 -9.52 -19.81 5.29
C GLU A 290 -10.86 -20.04 4.57
N SER A 291 -11.92 -19.33 4.99
CA SER A 291 -13.23 -19.43 4.36
C SER A 291 -13.27 -18.99 2.89
N LEU A 292 -12.28 -18.19 2.45
CA LEU A 292 -12.16 -17.78 1.05
C LEU A 292 -11.65 -18.93 0.14
N GLN A 293 -11.01 -19.95 0.70
CA GLN A 293 -10.50 -21.09 -0.07
C GLN A 293 -11.64 -21.97 -0.61
N ASP A 294 -12.78 -21.99 0.08
CA ASP A 294 -13.99 -22.71 -0.33
C ASP A 294 -14.80 -21.94 -1.40
N LEU A 295 -14.52 -20.66 -1.58
CA LEU A 295 -15.11 -19.86 -2.64
C LEU A 295 -14.32 -20.11 -3.93
N ASP A 296 -15.00 -20.46 -5.02
CA ASP A 296 -14.37 -20.57 -6.34
C ASP A 296 -14.01 -19.17 -6.88
N ILE A 297 -13.10 -18.49 -6.14
CA ILE A 297 -12.57 -17.16 -6.49
C ILE A 297 -11.93 -17.22 -7.87
N SER A 298 -11.32 -18.35 -8.23
CA SER A 298 -10.67 -18.51 -9.54
C SER A 298 -11.66 -18.43 -10.70
N SER A 299 -12.84 -19.03 -10.60
CA SER A 299 -13.86 -18.94 -11.65
C SER A 299 -14.58 -17.61 -11.62
N GLN A 300 -14.82 -17.03 -10.44
CA GLN A 300 -15.37 -15.67 -10.32
C GLN A 300 -14.42 -14.64 -10.92
N VAL A 301 -13.12 -14.69 -10.59
CA VAL A 301 -12.08 -13.85 -11.17
C VAL A 301 -11.99 -14.03 -12.69
N ALA A 302 -12.01 -15.26 -13.19
CA ALA A 302 -11.96 -15.53 -14.63
C ALA A 302 -13.23 -15.03 -15.36
N SER A 303 -14.36 -15.05 -14.68
CA SER A 303 -15.62 -14.50 -15.22
C SER A 303 -15.58 -12.97 -15.27
N SER A 304 -15.14 -12.35 -14.18
CA SER A 304 -14.94 -10.91 -14.07
C SER A 304 -13.92 -10.39 -15.09
N MET A 305 -12.77 -11.03 -15.19
CA MET A 305 -11.76 -10.67 -16.20
C MET A 305 -12.30 -10.74 -17.62
N ARG A 306 -13.10 -11.76 -17.95
CA ARG A 306 -13.72 -11.90 -19.29
C ARG A 306 -14.72 -10.79 -19.57
N LYS A 307 -15.51 -10.39 -18.58
CA LYS A 307 -16.43 -9.26 -18.66
C LYS A 307 -15.66 -7.95 -18.85
N ASN A 308 -14.69 -7.69 -17.99
CA ASN A 308 -13.86 -6.48 -18.04
C ASN A 308 -13.12 -6.34 -19.37
N VAL A 309 -12.57 -7.43 -19.92
CA VAL A 309 -11.91 -7.39 -21.25
C VAL A 309 -12.91 -7.06 -22.35
N LYS A 310 -14.14 -7.61 -22.32
CA LYS A 310 -15.19 -7.28 -23.29
C LYS A 310 -15.64 -5.83 -23.19
N ASP A 311 -15.86 -5.35 -21.95
CA ASP A 311 -16.28 -3.98 -21.70
C ASP A 311 -15.18 -3.00 -22.10
N MET A 312 -13.92 -3.30 -21.80
CA MET A 312 -12.75 -2.52 -22.22
C MET A 312 -12.60 -2.52 -23.75
N GLN A 313 -12.78 -3.67 -24.42
CA GLN A 313 -12.76 -3.75 -25.87
C GLN A 313 -13.89 -2.96 -26.51
N GLN A 314 -15.06 -2.90 -25.86
CA GLN A 314 -16.19 -2.10 -26.32
C GLN A 314 -15.95 -0.60 -26.10
N ARG A 315 -15.39 -0.21 -24.95
CA ARG A 315 -14.94 1.16 -24.66
C ARG A 315 -13.86 1.62 -25.65
N LEU A 316 -12.88 0.76 -25.93
CA LEU A 316 -11.83 1.01 -26.95
C LEU A 316 -12.40 1.27 -28.37
N LYS A 317 -13.50 0.63 -28.72
CA LYS A 317 -14.17 0.83 -30.03
C LYS A 317 -14.96 2.12 -30.09
N THR A 318 -15.45 2.62 -28.95
CA THR A 318 -16.36 3.76 -28.88
C THR A 318 -15.68 5.06 -28.43
N GLN A 319 -14.51 4.97 -27.75
CA GLN A 319 -13.75 6.14 -27.26
C GLN A 319 -12.37 6.19 -27.91
N LYS A 320 -12.03 7.34 -28.48
CA LYS A 320 -10.72 7.60 -29.08
C LYS A 320 -9.55 7.61 -28.09
N SER A 321 -9.80 7.60 -26.79
CA SER A 321 -8.79 7.60 -25.73
C SER A 321 -9.38 7.03 -24.45
N ILE A 322 -8.68 6.05 -23.83
CA ILE A 322 -9.00 5.50 -22.49
C ILE A 322 -8.31 6.35 -21.39
N GLN A 323 -7.58 7.38 -21.79
CA GLN A 323 -6.88 8.23 -20.87
C GLN A 323 -7.84 9.24 -20.25
N PRO A 324 -7.96 9.26 -18.91
CA PRO A 324 -8.64 10.35 -18.26
C PRO A 324 -7.82 11.64 -18.44
N THR A 325 -8.39 12.58 -19.19
CA THR A 325 -7.84 13.92 -19.31
C THR A 325 -8.15 14.70 -18.04
N CYS A 326 -7.17 15.46 -17.52
CA CYS A 326 -7.39 16.27 -16.34
C CYS A 326 -8.46 17.35 -16.59
N GLN A 327 -9.32 17.53 -15.59
CA GLN A 327 -10.33 18.60 -15.59
C GLN A 327 -9.65 19.95 -15.35
N ALA A 328 -10.28 21.03 -15.80
CA ALA A 328 -9.76 22.39 -15.54
C ALA A 328 -9.76 22.77 -14.05
N ALA A 329 -10.66 22.20 -13.25
CA ALA A 329 -10.75 22.35 -11.82
C ALA A 329 -11.41 21.14 -11.19
N TYR A 330 -11.07 20.83 -9.96
CA TYR A 330 -11.64 19.75 -9.15
C TYR A 330 -12.34 20.33 -7.93
N ARG A 331 -13.43 19.69 -7.52
CA ARG A 331 -14.15 20.10 -6.32
C ARG A 331 -13.29 19.83 -5.08
N ASN A 332 -13.28 20.78 -4.15
CA ASN A 332 -12.66 20.68 -2.82
C ASN A 332 -11.12 20.54 -2.79
N ILE A 333 -10.43 20.51 -3.92
CA ILE A 333 -8.97 20.52 -3.99
C ILE A 333 -8.49 21.65 -4.92
N ASP A 334 -7.29 22.15 -4.68
CA ASP A 334 -6.70 23.19 -5.52
C ASP A 334 -5.58 22.63 -6.40
N THR A 335 -5.81 22.65 -7.70
CA THR A 335 -4.86 22.22 -8.73
C THR A 335 -4.47 23.35 -9.69
N SER A 336 -4.87 24.59 -9.36
CA SER A 336 -4.77 25.76 -10.27
C SER A 336 -3.35 26.17 -10.62
N LYS A 337 -2.38 25.87 -9.76
CA LYS A 337 -0.96 26.22 -9.98
C LYS A 337 -0.22 25.24 -10.89
N GLY A 338 -0.86 24.12 -11.27
CA GLY A 338 -0.21 23.05 -12.03
C GLY A 338 0.83 22.27 -11.22
N VAL A 339 1.31 21.18 -11.81
CA VAL A 339 2.32 20.32 -11.19
C VAL A 339 3.68 21.02 -11.21
N PRO A 340 4.37 21.21 -10.07
CA PRO A 340 5.68 21.83 -10.05
C PRO A 340 6.71 21.00 -10.83
N GLN A 341 7.69 21.66 -11.43
CA GLN A 341 8.81 20.99 -12.08
C GLN A 341 9.63 20.18 -11.06
N SER A 342 10.26 19.12 -11.53
CA SER A 342 11.15 18.33 -10.68
C SER A 342 12.35 19.17 -10.25
N LEU A 343 12.69 19.07 -8.96
CA LEU A 343 13.91 19.65 -8.40
C LEU A 343 15.09 18.67 -8.41
N ALA A 344 14.89 17.47 -8.93
CA ALA A 344 15.85 16.36 -8.87
C ALA A 344 16.08 15.71 -10.25
N GLU A 345 15.99 16.47 -11.32
CA GLU A 345 16.22 15.98 -12.70
C GLU A 345 17.58 15.30 -12.84
N ASP A 346 18.64 15.89 -12.27
CA ASP A 346 19.98 15.32 -12.28
C ASP A 346 20.03 13.96 -11.58
N LEU A 347 19.30 13.77 -10.46
CA LEU A 347 19.23 12.50 -9.76
C LEU A 347 18.41 11.46 -10.53
N ILE A 348 17.40 11.89 -11.27
CA ILE A 348 16.61 11.00 -12.13
C ILE A 348 17.48 10.49 -13.29
N GLU A 349 18.29 11.36 -13.89
CA GLU A 349 19.14 10.98 -15.02
C GLU A 349 20.36 10.13 -14.61
N MET A 350 21.01 10.48 -13.49
CA MET A 350 22.26 9.83 -13.07
C MET A 350 22.07 8.67 -12.08
N GLY A 351 20.89 8.59 -11.43
CA GLY A 351 20.66 7.68 -10.32
C GLY A 351 21.24 8.18 -8.99
N VAL A 352 20.97 7.46 -7.92
CA VAL A 352 21.47 7.73 -6.57
C VAL A 352 22.40 6.62 -6.09
N GLU A 353 23.34 6.97 -5.20
CA GLU A 353 24.19 6.00 -4.54
C GLU A 353 23.46 5.35 -3.38
N VAL A 354 23.20 4.05 -3.50
CA VAL A 354 22.66 3.20 -2.43
C VAL A 354 23.01 1.74 -2.73
N THR A 355 23.08 0.91 -1.70
CA THR A 355 23.28 -0.53 -1.89
C THR A 355 22.02 -1.13 -2.53
N LYS A 356 22.16 -1.67 -3.72
CA LYS A 356 21.08 -2.34 -4.45
C LYS A 356 20.69 -3.64 -3.75
N GLY A 357 19.40 -3.89 -3.63
CA GLY A 357 18.89 -5.13 -3.07
C GLY A 357 19.28 -6.35 -3.89
N LYS A 358 19.50 -7.47 -3.24
CA LYS A 358 19.75 -8.76 -3.88
C LYS A 358 19.21 -9.90 -3.03
N TYR A 359 18.74 -10.95 -3.68
CA TYR A 359 18.41 -12.18 -2.96
C TYR A 359 19.69 -12.89 -2.51
N VAL A 360 19.60 -13.49 -1.33
CA VAL A 360 20.68 -14.27 -0.72
C VAL A 360 20.20 -15.70 -0.44
N PRO A 361 21.10 -16.71 -0.52
CA PRO A 361 20.77 -18.04 -0.05
C PRO A 361 20.41 -18.02 1.43
N LEU A 362 19.32 -18.72 1.80
CA LEU A 362 18.85 -18.82 3.17
C LEU A 362 19.39 -20.09 3.83
N THR A 363 19.83 -19.98 5.08
CA THR A 363 20.20 -21.12 5.91
C THR A 363 18.99 -21.72 6.63
N GLU A 364 19.07 -22.97 7.09
CA GLU A 364 17.99 -23.59 7.85
C GLU A 364 17.64 -22.80 9.11
N ASP A 365 18.63 -22.22 9.80
CA ASP A 365 18.42 -21.38 10.99
C ASP A 365 17.63 -20.11 10.67
N GLN A 366 17.78 -19.53 9.47
CA GLN A 366 17.05 -18.36 9.02
C GLN A 366 15.60 -18.67 8.62
N LEU A 367 15.29 -19.92 8.33
CA LEU A 367 13.93 -20.39 7.99
C LEU A 367 13.11 -20.75 9.22
N THR A 368 13.68 -20.68 10.42
CA THR A 368 13.05 -21.03 11.69
C THR A 368 13.01 -19.82 12.63
N SER A 369 11.96 -19.74 13.46
CA SER A 369 11.89 -18.69 14.49
C SER A 369 12.65 -19.11 15.74
N LYS A 370 13.45 -18.18 16.27
CA LYS A 370 14.07 -18.31 17.60
C LYS A 370 13.10 -17.93 18.73
N PHE A 371 12.00 -17.30 18.40
CA PHE A 371 11.01 -16.80 19.34
C PHE A 371 9.82 -17.76 19.44
N LYS A 372 9.19 -17.76 20.59
CA LYS A 372 7.98 -18.55 20.85
C LYS A 372 6.73 -17.79 20.42
N VAL A 373 5.72 -18.56 20.01
CA VAL A 373 4.40 -18.06 19.76
C VAL A 373 3.45 -18.65 20.82
N PHE A 374 2.69 -17.78 21.45
CA PHE A 374 1.69 -18.14 22.46
C PHE A 374 0.28 -17.91 21.89
N GLU A 375 -0.60 -18.84 22.21
CA GLU A 375 -2.02 -18.71 21.90
C GLU A 375 -2.66 -17.52 22.64
N PRO A 376 -3.81 -17.03 22.19
CA PRO A 376 -4.54 -16.00 22.92
C PRO A 376 -4.86 -16.46 24.33
N ASN A 377 -4.67 -15.60 25.31
CA ASN A 377 -5.19 -15.88 26.65
C ASN A 377 -6.71 -15.91 26.56
N GLY A 378 -7.31 -17.02 27.00
CA GLY A 378 -8.75 -17.20 27.07
C GLY A 378 -9.42 -16.28 28.08
#